data_8d4db4efbd9ec9965fb0d099139dcd51
#
_entry.id   8d4db4efbd9ec9965fb0d099139dcd51
#
_cell.length_a   1.000
_cell.length_b   1.000
_cell.length_c   1.000
_cell.angle_alpha   90.00
_cell.angle_beta   90.00
_cell.angle_gamma   90.00
#
_symmetry.space_group_name_H-M   'P 1'
#
loop_
_entity.id
_entity.type
_entity.pdbx_description
1 polymer ?
#
loop_
_entity_poly.entity_id
_entity_poly.type
_entity_poly.pdbx_seq_one_letter_code
_entity_poly.pdbx_strand_id
1 'polypeptide(L)'
;MKLQCCFTIRCCIVLLGLGAGSASRSLVAAEPAAPGAIRVAIYADAGASKKGSPRVQQCLPAEQGFQIAKITAEEIRAGKLRDFDVLIHPGGSGSKQAHTLGLEGRKHVRQFVRNGGGFIGICAGAYLGSASYEWSLNLLDARVVDSEHWARGKGEVQLRLPPAGRTALGIDQDFVAIHYEQGPLLAPGENRDIADYELLAAFETEIAENGAPAGVMKGTAAIARGAFGKGRVVCFSPHPEKTSACESFLRDAVRWAAPAKPD
;
A
#
# COMPACT_ATOMS: atom_id res chain seq x y z
N MET A 1 95.93 -2.61 -9.72
CA MET A 1 95.02 -3.56 -10.27
C MET A 1 93.78 -3.54 -9.33
N LYS A 2 92.80 -2.80 -9.61
CA LYS A 2 91.54 -2.73 -8.85
C LYS A 2 90.39 -2.82 -9.85
N LEU A 3 89.62 -3.89 -9.85
CA LEU A 3 88.38 -4.07 -10.61
C LEU A 3 87.27 -3.30 -9.90
N GLN A 4 86.59 -2.43 -10.62
CA GLN A 4 85.40 -1.75 -10.18
C GLN A 4 84.16 -2.47 -10.83
N CYS A 5 83.32 -3.02 -9.97
CA CYS A 5 82.10 -3.67 -10.37
C CYS A 5 80.98 -2.64 -10.26
N CYS A 6 80.37 -2.32 -11.41
CA CYS A 6 79.18 -1.41 -11.49
C CYS A 6 77.93 -2.21 -11.24
N PHE A 7 77.18 -1.91 -10.19
CA PHE A 7 75.84 -2.45 -9.91
C PHE A 7 74.82 -1.43 -10.40
N THR A 8 74.07 -1.76 -11.44
CA THR A 8 72.93 -0.99 -11.92
C THR A 8 71.66 -1.45 -11.22
N ILE A 9 71.09 -0.57 -10.38
CA ILE A 9 69.82 -0.78 -9.73
C ILE A 9 68.72 -0.40 -10.72
N ARG A 10 67.93 -1.35 -11.18
CA ARG A 10 66.67 -1.13 -11.91
C ARG A 10 65.57 -0.86 -10.91
N CYS A 11 65.05 0.38 -10.90
CA CYS A 11 63.90 0.79 -10.15
C CYS A 11 62.62 0.31 -10.89
N CYS A 12 61.92 -0.71 -10.34
CA CYS A 12 60.58 -1.10 -10.80
C CYS A 12 59.56 -0.18 -10.17
N ILE A 13 58.98 0.71 -10.96
CA ILE A 13 57.81 1.49 -10.58
C ILE A 13 56.58 0.59 -10.74
N VAL A 14 55.97 0.19 -9.61
CA VAL A 14 54.68 -0.48 -9.58
C VAL A 14 53.60 0.59 -9.60
N LEU A 15 52.94 0.74 -10.75
CA LEU A 15 51.72 1.55 -10.88
C LEU A 15 50.56 0.76 -10.28
N LEU A 16 50.11 1.16 -9.09
CA LEU A 16 48.84 0.73 -8.51
C LEU A 16 47.70 1.46 -9.26
N GLY A 17 47.08 0.75 -10.20
CA GLY A 17 45.82 1.18 -10.84
C GLY A 17 44.67 1.09 -9.85
N LEU A 18 44.17 2.23 -9.36
CA LEU A 18 42.90 2.32 -8.68
C LEU A 18 41.78 2.09 -9.69
N GLY A 19 41.33 0.86 -9.82
CA GLY A 19 40.11 0.54 -10.54
C GLY A 19 38.88 0.98 -9.76
N ALA A 20 38.29 2.13 -10.11
CA ALA A 20 36.97 2.50 -9.64
C ALA A 20 35.95 1.54 -10.24
N GLY A 21 35.61 0.49 -9.50
CA GLY A 21 34.52 -0.42 -9.81
C GLY A 21 33.19 0.31 -9.75
N SER A 22 32.72 0.82 -10.87
CA SER A 22 31.35 1.28 -11.04
C SER A 22 30.42 0.07 -10.92
N ALA A 23 29.80 -0.11 -9.75
CA ALA A 23 28.76 -1.11 -9.56
C ALA A 23 27.53 -0.67 -10.37
N SER A 24 27.47 -1.10 -11.63
CA SER A 24 26.25 -1.02 -12.42
C SER A 24 25.19 -1.86 -11.71
N ARG A 25 24.27 -1.22 -10.97
CA ARG A 25 23.01 -1.84 -10.56
C ARG A 25 22.25 -2.18 -11.84
N SER A 26 22.30 -3.44 -12.24
CA SER A 26 21.41 -3.98 -13.28
C SER A 26 19.97 -3.70 -12.82
N LEU A 27 19.31 -2.77 -13.48
CA LEU A 27 17.85 -2.66 -13.48
C LEU A 27 17.36 -3.99 -14.09
N VAL A 28 16.89 -4.89 -13.24
CA VAL A 28 16.10 -6.04 -13.68
C VAL A 28 14.84 -5.42 -14.30
N ALA A 29 14.80 -5.38 -15.62
CA ALA A 29 13.58 -5.02 -16.34
C ALA A 29 12.50 -6.00 -15.87
N ALA A 30 11.36 -5.47 -15.44
CA ALA A 30 10.21 -6.31 -15.10
C ALA A 30 9.89 -7.16 -16.34
N GLU A 31 9.76 -8.48 -16.15
CA GLU A 31 9.32 -9.35 -17.23
C GLU A 31 7.98 -8.85 -17.80
N PRO A 32 7.78 -8.98 -19.13
CA PRO A 32 6.52 -8.55 -19.73
C PRO A 32 5.36 -9.29 -19.06
N ALA A 33 4.32 -8.54 -18.68
CA ALA A 33 3.14 -9.10 -18.05
C ALA A 33 2.52 -10.20 -18.90
N ALA A 34 2.14 -11.32 -18.29
CA ALA A 34 1.30 -12.30 -18.97
C ALA A 34 0.03 -11.60 -19.49
N PRO A 35 -0.45 -11.92 -20.71
CA PRO A 35 -1.66 -11.33 -21.25
C PRO A 35 -2.81 -11.47 -20.26
N GLY A 36 -3.42 -10.35 -19.90
CA GLY A 36 -4.53 -10.35 -18.93
C GLY A 36 -4.17 -10.15 -17.46
N ALA A 37 -2.90 -10.23 -17.03
CA ALA A 37 -2.53 -10.00 -15.64
C ALA A 37 -2.81 -8.56 -15.17
N ILE A 38 -3.23 -8.42 -13.88
CA ILE A 38 -3.38 -7.12 -13.22
C ILE A 38 -2.01 -6.70 -12.68
N ARG A 39 -1.52 -5.55 -13.12
CA ARG A 39 -0.23 -5.00 -12.71
C ARG A 39 -0.40 -4.21 -11.41
N VAL A 40 0.20 -4.68 -10.33
CA VAL A 40 0.04 -4.12 -8.99
C VAL A 40 1.35 -3.51 -8.52
N ALA A 41 1.33 -2.21 -8.22
CA ALA A 41 2.40 -1.54 -7.51
C ALA A 41 2.17 -1.63 -6.00
N ILE A 42 3.14 -2.10 -5.22
CA ILE A 42 3.12 -2.04 -3.76
C ILE A 42 4.11 -0.99 -3.29
N TYR A 43 3.61 0.04 -2.62
CA TYR A 43 4.45 1.07 -2.02
C TYR A 43 5.43 0.44 -1.00
N ALA A 44 6.73 0.65 -1.20
CA ALA A 44 7.79 0.02 -0.41
C ALA A 44 8.92 1.01 -0.07
N ASP A 45 8.54 2.17 0.45
CA ASP A 45 9.45 3.24 0.86
C ASP A 45 9.18 3.66 2.31
N ALA A 46 9.79 4.75 2.77
CA ALA A 46 9.66 5.25 4.13
C ALA A 46 8.19 5.43 4.54
N GLY A 47 7.87 4.97 5.74
CA GLY A 47 6.50 4.90 6.27
C GLY A 47 5.78 3.58 6.01
N ALA A 48 6.17 2.78 5.02
CA ALA A 48 5.64 1.43 4.86
C ALA A 48 6.23 0.47 5.89
N SER A 49 5.41 -0.45 6.42
CA SER A 49 5.89 -1.52 7.29
C SER A 49 6.83 -2.46 6.53
N LYS A 50 7.99 -2.75 7.10
CA LYS A 50 8.97 -3.68 6.50
C LYS A 50 8.39 -5.09 6.26
N LYS A 51 7.39 -5.52 7.07
CA LYS A 51 6.72 -6.82 6.94
C LYS A 51 5.42 -6.73 6.13
N GLY A 52 4.85 -5.54 5.92
CA GLY A 52 3.57 -5.35 5.25
C GLY A 52 3.66 -5.68 3.76
N SER A 53 4.58 -5.05 3.04
CA SER A 53 4.73 -5.28 1.59
C SER A 53 4.98 -6.75 1.21
N PRO A 54 5.86 -7.52 1.89
CA PRO A 54 6.01 -8.95 1.60
C PRO A 54 4.74 -9.77 1.84
N ARG A 55 3.97 -9.49 2.90
CA ARG A 55 2.71 -10.19 3.18
C ARG A 55 1.64 -9.88 2.13
N VAL A 56 1.49 -8.63 1.75
CA VAL A 56 0.60 -8.23 0.66
C VAL A 56 0.97 -8.96 -0.63
N GLN A 57 2.26 -9.07 -0.95
CA GLN A 57 2.74 -9.81 -2.11
C GLN A 57 2.36 -11.29 -2.05
N GLN A 58 2.45 -11.93 -0.90
CA GLN A 58 2.04 -13.34 -0.71
C GLN A 58 0.54 -13.56 -0.97
N CYS A 59 -0.30 -12.57 -0.66
CA CYS A 59 -1.75 -12.65 -0.91
C CYS A 59 -2.14 -12.56 -2.40
N LEU A 60 -1.22 -12.11 -3.27
CA LEU A 60 -1.48 -11.84 -4.69
C LEU A 60 -0.56 -12.68 -5.59
N PRO A 61 -0.75 -14.00 -5.64
CA PRO A 61 0.13 -14.90 -6.37
C PRO A 61 -0.04 -14.77 -7.89
N ALA A 62 1.06 -14.96 -8.64
CA ALA A 62 1.11 -14.79 -10.09
C ALA A 62 0.15 -15.72 -10.84
N GLU A 63 -0.02 -16.96 -10.35
CA GLU A 63 -0.92 -17.97 -10.91
C GLU A 63 -2.40 -17.58 -10.85
N GLN A 64 -2.74 -16.56 -10.03
CA GLN A 64 -4.08 -15.99 -9.97
C GLN A 64 -4.23 -14.70 -10.79
N GLY A 65 -3.27 -14.39 -11.66
CA GLY A 65 -3.33 -13.28 -12.60
C GLY A 65 -2.84 -11.95 -12.05
N PHE A 66 -1.95 -11.95 -11.03
CA PHE A 66 -1.35 -10.72 -10.50
C PHE A 66 0.13 -10.63 -10.88
N GLN A 67 0.55 -9.46 -11.38
CA GLN A 67 1.95 -9.11 -11.56
C GLN A 67 2.32 -7.99 -10.61
N ILE A 68 3.27 -8.24 -9.71
CA ILE A 68 3.59 -7.33 -8.62
C ILE A 68 4.97 -6.72 -8.79
N ALA A 69 5.06 -5.42 -8.59
CA ALA A 69 6.33 -4.73 -8.39
C ALA A 69 6.25 -3.80 -7.16
N LYS A 70 7.40 -3.59 -6.52
CA LYS A 70 7.54 -2.56 -5.51
C LYS A 70 7.76 -1.22 -6.18
N ILE A 71 7.20 -0.16 -5.57
CA ILE A 71 7.37 1.21 -6.05
C ILE A 71 7.79 2.14 -4.91
N THR A 72 8.70 3.05 -5.19
CA THR A 72 9.16 4.08 -4.26
C THR A 72 8.45 5.40 -4.50
N ALA A 73 8.54 6.33 -3.53
CA ALA A 73 8.02 7.68 -3.69
C ALA A 73 8.70 8.45 -4.84
N GLU A 74 10.00 8.21 -5.06
CA GLU A 74 10.74 8.79 -6.18
C GLU A 74 10.19 8.31 -7.53
N GLU A 75 9.96 7.01 -7.67
CA GLU A 75 9.38 6.42 -8.88
C GLU A 75 7.95 6.90 -9.15
N ILE A 76 7.15 7.11 -8.08
CA ILE A 76 5.83 7.72 -8.18
C ILE A 76 5.93 9.14 -8.73
N ARG A 77 6.85 9.97 -8.19
CA ARG A 77 7.09 11.32 -8.70
C ARG A 77 7.62 11.33 -10.14
N ALA A 78 8.38 10.31 -10.52
CA ALA A 78 8.84 10.12 -11.90
C ALA A 78 7.73 9.61 -12.86
N GLY A 79 6.49 9.44 -12.37
CA GLY A 79 5.33 9.07 -13.20
C GLY A 79 5.24 7.58 -13.55
N LYS A 80 5.97 6.69 -12.86
CA LYS A 80 5.95 5.23 -13.13
C LYS A 80 4.61 4.56 -12.81
N LEU A 81 3.67 5.23 -12.12
CA LEU A 81 2.34 4.66 -11.87
C LEU A 81 1.58 4.31 -13.16
N ARG A 82 1.89 4.95 -14.29
CA ARG A 82 1.30 4.62 -15.61
C ARG A 82 1.53 3.17 -16.06
N ASP A 83 2.53 2.51 -15.48
CA ASP A 83 2.88 1.12 -15.83
C ASP A 83 2.07 0.10 -15.02
N PHE A 84 1.16 0.56 -14.15
CA PHE A 84 0.38 -0.25 -13.22
C PHE A 84 -1.12 -0.01 -13.36
N ASP A 85 -1.89 -0.98 -12.91
CA ASP A 85 -3.35 -0.94 -12.87
C ASP A 85 -3.86 -0.58 -11.47
N VAL A 86 -3.15 -1.04 -10.42
CA VAL A 86 -3.53 -0.81 -9.01
C VAL A 86 -2.30 -0.43 -8.19
N LEU A 87 -2.46 0.56 -7.31
CA LEU A 87 -1.48 0.93 -6.29
C LEU A 87 -1.96 0.50 -4.91
N ILE A 88 -1.13 -0.22 -4.15
CA ILE A 88 -1.38 -0.62 -2.77
C ILE A 88 -0.48 0.16 -1.83
N HIS A 89 -1.05 0.89 -0.87
CA HIS A 89 -0.37 1.46 0.28
C HIS A 89 -0.57 0.56 1.51
N PRO A 90 0.48 -0.14 1.99
CA PRO A 90 0.39 -1.07 3.10
C PRO A 90 0.34 -0.36 4.46
N GLY A 91 0.19 -1.16 5.53
CA GLY A 91 0.33 -0.69 6.90
C GLY A 91 1.67 -0.03 7.22
N GLY A 92 1.74 0.67 8.35
CA GLY A 92 2.92 1.41 8.83
C GLY A 92 2.55 2.76 9.42
N SER A 93 3.07 3.87 8.87
CA SER A 93 2.73 5.24 9.25
C SER A 93 2.18 6.02 8.06
N GLY A 94 0.90 6.37 8.08
CA GLY A 94 0.22 7.09 6.99
C GLY A 94 0.82 8.48 6.75
N SER A 95 1.06 9.24 7.80
CA SER A 95 1.70 10.56 7.71
C SER A 95 3.11 10.48 7.13
N LYS A 96 3.91 9.48 7.54
CA LYS A 96 5.26 9.30 7.01
C LYS A 96 5.23 8.90 5.53
N GLN A 97 4.30 8.03 5.11
CA GLN A 97 4.10 7.71 3.69
C GLN A 97 3.75 8.98 2.89
N ALA A 98 2.81 9.79 3.40
CA ALA A 98 2.40 11.05 2.77
C ALA A 98 3.55 12.06 2.66
N HIS A 99 4.34 12.23 3.72
CA HIS A 99 5.50 13.14 3.73
C HIS A 99 6.60 12.67 2.77
N THR A 100 6.83 11.35 2.69
CA THR A 100 7.82 10.77 1.76
C THR A 100 7.40 10.94 0.30
N LEU A 101 6.10 10.80 0.00
CA LEU A 101 5.54 11.13 -1.31
C LEU A 101 5.74 12.61 -1.65
N GLY A 102 5.65 13.50 -0.67
CA GLY A 102 5.61 14.94 -0.88
C GLY A 102 4.33 15.39 -1.58
N LEU A 103 4.22 16.67 -1.87
CA LEU A 103 3.05 17.23 -2.59
C LEU A 103 2.93 16.64 -4.00
N GLU A 104 4.03 16.55 -4.73
CA GLU A 104 4.04 16.04 -6.10
C GLU A 104 3.69 14.55 -6.17
N GLY A 105 4.25 13.71 -5.29
CA GLY A 105 3.91 12.28 -5.25
C GLY A 105 2.43 12.06 -4.92
N ARG A 106 1.88 12.81 -3.96
CA ARG A 106 0.45 12.76 -3.63
C ARG A 106 -0.43 13.18 -4.81
N LYS A 107 -0.02 14.23 -5.55
CA LYS A 107 -0.71 14.68 -6.77
C LYS A 107 -0.68 13.59 -7.85
N HIS A 108 0.47 12.93 -8.06
CA HIS A 108 0.59 11.82 -9.01
C HIS A 108 -0.31 10.63 -8.63
N VAL A 109 -0.38 10.25 -7.34
CA VAL A 109 -1.30 9.20 -6.89
C VAL A 109 -2.76 9.60 -7.16
N ARG A 110 -3.17 10.81 -6.77
CA ARG A 110 -4.53 11.30 -7.05
C ARG A 110 -4.86 11.30 -8.53
N GLN A 111 -3.92 11.76 -9.37
CA GLN A 111 -4.11 11.80 -10.83
C GLN A 111 -4.21 10.39 -11.43
N PHE A 112 -3.38 9.45 -10.96
CA PHE A 112 -3.44 8.05 -11.34
C PHE A 112 -4.83 7.46 -11.08
N VAL A 113 -5.35 7.63 -9.86
CA VAL A 113 -6.69 7.13 -9.51
C VAL A 113 -7.77 7.86 -10.29
N ARG A 114 -7.70 9.20 -10.38
CA ARG A 114 -8.69 9.99 -11.14
C ARG A 114 -8.81 9.55 -12.60
N ASN A 115 -7.72 9.08 -13.19
CA ASN A 115 -7.66 8.62 -14.58
C ASN A 115 -8.08 7.15 -14.78
N GLY A 116 -8.44 6.42 -13.71
CA GLY A 116 -8.96 5.06 -13.81
C GLY A 116 -8.13 4.01 -13.09
N GLY A 117 -6.96 4.36 -12.52
CA GLY A 117 -6.17 3.45 -11.70
C GLY A 117 -6.89 3.08 -10.39
N GLY A 118 -6.55 1.91 -9.84
CA GLY A 118 -7.06 1.45 -8.55
C GLY A 118 -6.18 1.88 -7.38
N PHE A 119 -6.79 2.14 -6.23
CA PHE A 119 -6.08 2.39 -4.98
C PHE A 119 -6.57 1.45 -3.89
N ILE A 120 -5.64 0.78 -3.19
CA ILE A 120 -5.91 -0.03 -2.02
C ILE A 120 -5.11 0.52 -0.85
N GLY A 121 -5.80 0.94 0.20
CA GLY A 121 -5.19 1.37 1.46
C GLY A 121 -5.39 0.34 2.56
N ILE A 122 -4.33 -0.12 3.24
CA ILE A 122 -4.40 -1.05 4.36
C ILE A 122 -3.86 -0.35 5.61
N CYS A 123 -4.63 -0.28 6.69
CA CYS A 123 -4.25 0.34 7.97
C CYS A 123 -3.72 1.77 7.76
N ALA A 124 -2.42 1.99 7.77
CA ALA A 124 -1.80 3.28 7.44
C ALA A 124 -2.19 3.81 6.05
N GLY A 125 -2.32 2.91 5.07
CA GLY A 125 -2.80 3.24 3.73
C GLY A 125 -4.26 3.68 3.72
N ALA A 126 -5.10 3.17 4.63
CA ALA A 126 -6.49 3.61 4.77
C ALA A 126 -6.58 5.02 5.39
N TYR A 127 -5.74 5.35 6.38
CA TYR A 127 -5.58 6.74 6.83
C TYR A 127 -5.16 7.66 5.67
N LEU A 128 -4.20 7.21 4.85
CA LEU A 128 -3.73 7.98 3.70
C LEU A 128 -4.82 8.19 2.65
N GLY A 129 -5.66 7.19 2.40
CA GLY A 129 -6.76 7.24 1.42
C GLY A 129 -7.96 8.07 1.87
N SER A 130 -8.16 8.27 3.18
CA SER A 130 -9.29 9.00 3.78
C SER A 130 -9.24 10.52 3.49
N ALA A 131 -10.25 11.25 3.96
CA ALA A 131 -10.37 12.71 3.81
C ALA A 131 -10.18 13.46 5.15
N SER A 132 -9.41 12.93 6.10
CA SER A 132 -9.37 13.46 7.47
C SER A 132 -8.17 14.34 7.80
N TYR A 133 -7.09 14.23 7.07
CA TYR A 133 -5.85 14.93 7.39
C TYR A 133 -5.35 15.76 6.21
N GLU A 134 -4.66 16.86 6.47
CA GLU A 134 -4.04 17.68 5.42
C GLU A 134 -3.06 16.89 4.53
N TRP A 135 -2.47 15.86 5.12
CA TRP A 135 -1.56 14.97 4.40
C TRP A 135 -2.27 13.80 3.70
N SER A 136 -3.58 13.58 3.93
CA SER A 136 -4.35 12.53 3.25
C SER A 136 -4.46 12.78 1.74
N LEU A 137 -4.70 11.71 0.99
CA LEU A 137 -4.92 11.76 -0.44
C LEU A 137 -6.33 12.23 -0.82
N ASN A 138 -7.28 12.20 0.10
CA ASN A 138 -8.68 12.54 -0.15
C ASN A 138 -9.23 11.78 -1.38
N LEU A 139 -9.13 10.45 -1.33
CA LEU A 139 -9.58 9.56 -2.40
C LEU A 139 -10.93 8.90 -2.08
N LEU A 140 -11.22 8.74 -0.80
CA LEU A 140 -12.47 8.16 -0.29
C LEU A 140 -13.16 9.19 0.60
N ASP A 141 -14.46 9.40 0.42
CA ASP A 141 -15.23 10.30 1.31
C ASP A 141 -15.49 9.63 2.65
N ALA A 142 -14.43 9.47 3.41
CA ALA A 142 -14.43 8.87 4.73
C ALA A 142 -13.60 9.71 5.70
N ARG A 143 -14.19 10.05 6.83
CA ARG A 143 -13.48 10.68 7.95
C ARG A 143 -13.05 9.65 8.97
N VAL A 144 -11.97 9.95 9.70
CA VAL A 144 -11.49 9.14 10.82
C VAL A 144 -12.18 9.59 12.10
N VAL A 145 -12.85 8.64 12.75
CA VAL A 145 -13.42 8.82 14.07
C VAL A 145 -12.32 8.62 15.12
N ASP A 146 -12.28 9.44 16.16
CA ASP A 146 -11.33 9.33 17.27
C ASP A 146 -9.86 9.29 16.83
N SER A 147 -9.44 10.34 16.13
CA SER A 147 -8.07 10.50 15.67
C SER A 147 -7.03 10.65 16.78
N GLU A 148 -7.45 11.02 18.00
CA GLU A 148 -6.57 11.17 19.15
C GLU A 148 -6.11 9.84 19.71
N HIS A 149 -7.00 8.84 19.73
CA HIS A 149 -6.71 7.50 20.26
C HIS A 149 -6.43 6.48 19.14
N TRP A 150 -5.68 6.89 18.11
CA TRP A 150 -5.33 5.99 16.99
C TRP A 150 -4.58 4.74 17.48
N ALA A 151 -3.81 4.82 18.57
CA ALA A 151 -3.04 3.72 19.15
C ALA A 151 -3.87 2.82 20.08
N ARG A 152 -5.16 2.61 19.77
CA ARG A 152 -6.14 1.90 20.62
C ARG A 152 -5.87 0.42 20.87
N GLY A 153 -4.80 -0.15 20.34
CA GLY A 153 -4.42 -1.54 20.56
C GLY A 153 -4.39 -2.39 19.31
N LYS A 154 -4.20 -3.69 19.49
CA LYS A 154 -4.11 -4.69 18.42
C LYS A 154 -4.63 -6.04 18.89
N GLY A 155 -5.20 -6.81 17.99
CA GLY A 155 -5.73 -8.15 18.27
C GLY A 155 -6.69 -8.60 17.19
N GLU A 156 -7.39 -9.67 17.46
CA GLU A 156 -8.48 -10.15 16.62
C GLU A 156 -9.78 -9.39 16.94
N VAL A 157 -10.50 -8.99 15.92
CA VAL A 157 -11.83 -8.38 16.01
C VAL A 157 -12.80 -9.10 15.07
N GLN A 158 -14.08 -9.06 15.42
CA GLN A 158 -15.14 -9.51 14.53
C GLN A 158 -15.62 -8.34 13.66
N LEU A 159 -15.77 -8.61 12.36
CA LEU A 159 -16.45 -7.72 11.43
C LEU A 159 -17.83 -8.28 11.10
N ARG A 160 -18.80 -7.40 10.94
CA ARG A 160 -20.11 -7.71 10.37
C ARG A 160 -20.16 -7.24 8.92
N LEU A 161 -20.56 -8.13 8.02
CA LEU A 161 -20.64 -7.87 6.58
C LEU A 161 -22.10 -7.72 6.14
N PRO A 162 -22.51 -6.57 5.60
CA PRO A 162 -23.81 -6.46 4.92
C PRO A 162 -23.84 -7.33 3.66
N PRO A 163 -25.01 -7.63 3.07
CA PRO A 163 -25.11 -8.45 1.86
C PRO A 163 -24.20 -7.98 0.71
N ALA A 164 -24.12 -6.67 0.47
CA ALA A 164 -23.26 -6.10 -0.55
C ALA A 164 -21.76 -6.36 -0.24
N GLY A 165 -21.35 -6.26 1.03
CA GLY A 165 -19.99 -6.58 1.46
C GLY A 165 -19.64 -8.04 1.28
N ARG A 166 -20.56 -8.95 1.61
CA ARG A 166 -20.36 -10.39 1.38
C ARG A 166 -20.13 -10.71 -0.08
N THR A 167 -21.00 -10.18 -0.96
CA THR A 167 -20.84 -10.33 -2.41
C THR A 167 -19.50 -9.76 -2.89
N ALA A 168 -19.14 -8.57 -2.42
CA ALA A 168 -17.91 -7.88 -2.86
C ALA A 168 -16.61 -8.57 -2.39
N LEU A 169 -16.65 -9.26 -1.25
CA LEU A 169 -15.49 -9.92 -0.62
C LEU A 169 -15.53 -11.46 -0.79
N GLY A 170 -16.48 -11.98 -1.58
CA GLY A 170 -16.57 -13.39 -1.91
C GLY A 170 -16.76 -14.31 -0.70
N ILE A 171 -17.55 -13.89 0.29
CA ILE A 171 -17.79 -14.64 1.53
C ILE A 171 -19.28 -14.75 1.85
N ASP A 172 -19.73 -15.90 2.32
CA ASP A 172 -21.15 -16.12 2.63
C ASP A 172 -21.52 -15.81 4.09
N GLN A 173 -20.53 -15.75 4.99
CA GLN A 173 -20.75 -15.50 6.41
C GLN A 173 -21.05 -14.01 6.67
N ASP A 174 -21.99 -13.78 7.61
CA ASP A 174 -22.31 -12.43 8.11
C ASP A 174 -21.19 -11.83 8.96
N PHE A 175 -20.37 -12.70 9.56
CA PHE A 175 -19.29 -12.31 10.48
C PHE A 175 -17.98 -12.99 10.10
N VAL A 176 -16.88 -12.26 10.26
CA VAL A 176 -15.53 -12.76 10.05
C VAL A 176 -14.57 -12.20 11.08
N ALA A 177 -13.71 -13.05 11.62
CA ALA A 177 -12.61 -12.63 12.48
C ALA A 177 -11.42 -12.15 11.64
N ILE A 178 -10.83 -11.03 12.03
CA ILE A 178 -9.71 -10.43 11.30
C ILE A 178 -8.73 -9.74 12.27
N HIS A 179 -7.45 -9.76 11.92
CA HIS A 179 -6.44 -9.05 12.69
C HIS A 179 -6.55 -7.54 12.50
N TYR A 180 -6.72 -6.83 13.61
CA TYR A 180 -6.69 -5.36 13.68
C TYR A 180 -5.41 -4.90 14.38
N GLU A 181 -4.81 -3.80 13.91
CA GLU A 181 -3.65 -3.17 14.52
C GLU A 181 -3.67 -1.67 14.20
N GLN A 182 -4.38 -0.90 15.05
CA GLN A 182 -4.36 0.56 15.02
C GLN A 182 -4.80 1.21 13.69
N GLY A 183 -5.62 0.53 12.89
CA GLY A 183 -6.18 1.11 11.67
C GLY A 183 -7.27 2.17 11.97
N PRO A 184 -7.64 3.00 10.99
CA PRO A 184 -8.63 4.06 11.19
C PRO A 184 -10.03 3.51 11.47
N LEU A 185 -10.76 4.15 12.36
CA LEU A 185 -12.20 3.98 12.47
C LEU A 185 -12.85 4.92 11.44
N LEU A 186 -13.44 4.36 10.39
CA LEU A 186 -13.99 5.17 9.31
C LEU A 186 -15.49 5.44 9.51
N ALA A 187 -15.90 6.66 9.19
CA ALA A 187 -17.29 7.07 9.11
C ALA A 187 -17.51 7.92 7.85
N PRO A 188 -18.74 8.11 7.38
CA PRO A 188 -19.02 8.98 6.25
C PRO A 188 -18.39 10.36 6.39
N GLY A 189 -17.77 10.84 5.32
CA GLY A 189 -17.26 12.21 5.22
C GLY A 189 -18.35 13.19 4.84
N GLU A 190 -17.94 14.41 4.53
CA GLU A 190 -18.84 15.49 4.12
C GLU A 190 -18.31 16.17 2.83
N ASN A 191 -17.43 15.49 2.09
CA ASN A 191 -16.82 16.03 0.90
C ASN A 191 -17.73 15.81 -0.32
N ARG A 192 -18.47 16.84 -0.71
CA ARG A 192 -19.42 16.79 -1.84
C ARG A 192 -18.78 16.56 -3.22
N ASP A 193 -17.44 16.69 -3.32
CA ASP A 193 -16.71 16.46 -4.57
C ASP A 193 -16.31 14.99 -4.76
N ILE A 194 -16.56 14.14 -3.76
CA ILE A 194 -16.27 12.70 -3.78
C ILE A 194 -17.57 11.98 -3.47
N ALA A 195 -17.89 10.95 -4.24
CA ALA A 195 -19.08 10.15 -3.97
C ALA A 195 -18.98 9.43 -2.61
N ASP A 196 -20.13 9.26 -1.96
CA ASP A 196 -20.23 8.48 -0.72
C ASP A 196 -19.63 7.09 -0.92
N TYR A 197 -18.98 6.58 0.12
CA TYR A 197 -18.45 5.23 0.07
C TYR A 197 -19.52 4.16 0.30
N GLU A 198 -19.29 2.98 -0.26
CA GLU A 198 -20.04 1.77 0.05
C GLU A 198 -19.39 1.03 1.22
N LEU A 199 -20.18 0.72 2.26
CA LEU A 199 -19.75 -0.07 3.41
C LEU A 199 -19.65 -1.55 3.02
N LEU A 200 -18.46 -2.13 3.13
CA LEU A 200 -18.25 -3.58 2.91
C LEU A 200 -18.22 -4.37 4.22
N ALA A 201 -17.68 -3.79 5.29
CA ALA A 201 -17.73 -4.39 6.63
C ALA A 201 -17.66 -3.32 7.71
N ALA A 202 -18.36 -3.56 8.82
CA ALA A 202 -18.31 -2.75 10.03
C ALA A 202 -17.68 -3.53 11.19
N PHE A 203 -17.05 -2.86 12.13
CA PHE A 203 -16.57 -3.46 13.36
C PHE A 203 -17.75 -3.92 14.24
N GLU A 204 -17.81 -5.20 14.57
CA GLU A 204 -18.80 -5.78 15.49
C GLU A 204 -18.27 -5.82 16.93
N THR A 205 -17.00 -6.14 17.09
CA THR A 205 -16.28 -6.05 18.36
C THR A 205 -15.31 -4.90 18.36
N GLU A 206 -14.69 -4.61 19.48
CA GLU A 206 -13.77 -3.48 19.62
C GLU A 206 -12.50 -3.85 20.39
N ILE A 207 -11.46 -3.06 20.18
CA ILE A 207 -10.27 -2.96 21.02
C ILE A 207 -10.20 -1.52 21.52
N ALA A 208 -10.18 -1.34 22.82
CA ALA A 208 -10.14 -0.04 23.50
C ALA A 208 -9.08 -0.06 24.61
N GLU A 209 -7.82 -0.12 24.18
CA GLU A 209 -6.63 -0.09 25.03
C GLU A 209 -5.98 1.30 25.01
N ASN A 210 -4.96 1.50 25.84
CA ASN A 210 -4.15 2.72 25.87
C ASN A 210 -4.96 4.02 26.06
N GLY A 211 -6.02 3.98 26.85
CA GLY A 211 -6.87 5.11 27.12
C GLY A 211 -7.95 5.41 26.08
N ALA A 212 -8.04 4.61 25.02
CA ALA A 212 -9.09 4.78 24.03
C ALA A 212 -10.48 4.53 24.65
N PRO A 213 -11.48 5.37 24.35
CA PRO A 213 -12.82 5.21 24.89
C PRO A 213 -13.49 3.95 24.31
N ALA A 214 -14.18 3.20 25.18
CA ALA A 214 -15.01 2.05 24.78
C ALA A 214 -16.26 2.52 24.03
N GLY A 215 -16.79 1.65 23.16
CA GLY A 215 -18.00 1.90 22.38
C GLY A 215 -17.80 2.72 21.10
N VAL A 216 -16.64 3.31 20.88
CA VAL A 216 -16.37 4.20 19.72
C VAL A 216 -16.09 3.40 18.46
N MET A 217 -15.48 2.23 18.56
CA MET A 217 -15.07 1.41 17.41
C MET A 217 -16.25 0.66 16.79
N LYS A 218 -17.15 0.14 17.61
CA LYS A 218 -18.30 -0.66 17.15
C LYS A 218 -19.18 0.12 16.18
N GLY A 219 -19.57 -0.53 15.09
CA GLY A 219 -20.42 0.03 14.05
C GLY A 219 -19.70 0.96 13.07
N THR A 220 -18.44 1.38 13.34
CA THR A 220 -17.68 2.14 12.35
C THR A 220 -17.23 1.27 11.19
N ALA A 221 -17.00 1.86 10.00
CA ALA A 221 -16.59 1.11 8.85
C ALA A 221 -15.16 0.58 9.02
N ALA A 222 -15.02 -0.74 8.86
CA ALA A 222 -13.76 -1.46 8.86
C ALA A 222 -13.21 -1.64 7.45
N ILE A 223 -14.10 -1.86 6.46
CA ILE A 223 -13.77 -1.97 5.05
C ILE A 223 -14.78 -1.12 4.27
N ALA A 224 -14.28 -0.19 3.48
CA ALA A 224 -15.07 0.70 2.66
C ALA A 224 -14.50 0.83 1.26
N ARG A 225 -15.36 0.99 0.23
CA ARG A 225 -14.94 1.23 -1.14
C ARG A 225 -15.69 2.39 -1.77
N GLY A 226 -15.11 3.01 -2.77
CA GLY A 226 -15.74 4.11 -3.48
C GLY A 226 -15.07 4.40 -4.81
N ALA A 227 -15.58 5.40 -5.52
CA ALA A 227 -15.03 5.90 -6.76
C ALA A 227 -14.31 7.24 -6.54
N PHE A 228 -13.23 7.47 -7.28
CA PHE A 228 -12.56 8.77 -7.37
C PHE A 228 -12.21 9.08 -8.82
N GLY A 229 -12.95 9.98 -9.43
CA GLY A 229 -12.90 10.21 -10.87
C GLY A 229 -13.33 8.95 -11.64
N LYS A 230 -12.45 8.41 -12.49
CA LYS A 230 -12.69 7.15 -13.22
C LYS A 230 -12.15 5.93 -12.45
N GLY A 231 -11.39 6.13 -11.39
CA GLY A 231 -10.74 5.06 -10.63
C GLY A 231 -11.55 4.61 -9.43
N ARG A 232 -11.04 3.57 -8.78
CA ARG A 232 -11.71 2.87 -7.68
C ARG A 232 -10.79 2.78 -6.47
N VAL A 233 -11.36 2.90 -5.29
CA VAL A 233 -10.65 2.97 -4.02
C VAL A 233 -11.22 1.96 -3.05
N VAL A 234 -10.36 1.19 -2.38
CA VAL A 234 -10.74 0.34 -1.25
C VAL A 234 -9.84 0.66 -0.06
N CYS A 235 -10.44 0.86 1.10
CA CYS A 235 -9.72 1.06 2.36
C CYS A 235 -10.05 -0.05 3.35
N PHE A 236 -9.03 -0.74 3.81
CA PHE A 236 -9.07 -1.71 4.90
C PHE A 236 -8.50 -1.09 6.16
N SER A 237 -9.29 -0.92 7.18
CA SER A 237 -8.79 -0.57 8.51
C SER A 237 -8.01 -1.73 9.12
N PRO A 238 -8.54 -2.99 9.16
CA PRO A 238 -7.80 -4.15 9.62
C PRO A 238 -6.80 -4.67 8.57
N HIS A 239 -6.18 -5.79 8.86
CA HIS A 239 -5.09 -6.39 8.10
C HIS A 239 -5.51 -7.72 7.45
N PRO A 240 -6.15 -7.72 6.26
CA PRO A 240 -6.49 -8.96 5.56
C PRO A 240 -5.25 -9.80 5.23
N GLU A 241 -4.10 -9.17 4.97
CA GLU A 241 -2.83 -9.84 4.69
C GLU A 241 -2.21 -10.54 5.91
N LYS A 242 -2.77 -10.36 7.11
CA LYS A 242 -2.35 -11.05 8.35
C LYS A 242 -3.32 -12.13 8.80
N THR A 243 -4.40 -12.36 8.05
CA THR A 243 -5.48 -13.27 8.41
C THR A 243 -5.77 -14.19 7.25
N SER A 244 -5.36 -15.47 7.35
CA SER A 244 -5.42 -16.42 6.23
C SER A 244 -6.84 -16.59 5.63
N ALA A 245 -7.88 -16.56 6.47
CA ALA A 245 -9.27 -16.57 6.01
C ALA A 245 -9.71 -15.34 5.22
N CYS A 246 -8.95 -14.24 5.30
CA CYS A 246 -9.29 -12.95 4.69
C CYS A 246 -8.34 -12.53 3.54
N GLU A 247 -7.38 -13.37 3.17
CA GLU A 247 -6.47 -13.08 2.05
C GLU A 247 -7.21 -12.89 0.72
N SER A 248 -8.33 -13.60 0.52
CA SER A 248 -9.19 -13.43 -0.66
C SER A 248 -9.75 -12.01 -0.77
N PHE A 249 -10.04 -11.34 0.36
CA PHE A 249 -10.54 -9.96 0.38
C PHE A 249 -9.62 -9.01 -0.36
N LEU A 250 -8.30 -9.19 -0.20
CA LEU A 250 -7.33 -8.37 -0.90
C LEU A 250 -7.32 -8.65 -2.40
N ARG A 251 -7.43 -9.94 -2.80
CA ARG A 251 -7.51 -10.32 -4.22
C ARG A 251 -8.75 -9.75 -4.90
N ASP A 252 -9.91 -9.86 -4.24
CA ASP A 252 -11.17 -9.38 -4.78
C ASP A 252 -11.21 -7.84 -4.84
N ALA A 253 -10.65 -7.18 -3.82
CA ALA A 253 -10.47 -5.73 -3.83
C ALA A 253 -9.57 -5.25 -4.98
N VAL A 254 -8.45 -5.95 -5.25
CA VAL A 254 -7.56 -5.62 -6.37
C VAL A 254 -8.26 -5.85 -7.71
N ARG A 255 -8.98 -6.97 -7.89
CA ARG A 255 -9.75 -7.23 -9.10
C ARG A 255 -10.82 -6.17 -9.34
N TRP A 256 -11.55 -5.80 -8.28
CA TRP A 256 -12.57 -4.77 -8.38
C TRP A 256 -11.98 -3.39 -8.67
N ALA A 257 -10.84 -3.04 -8.05
CA ALA A 257 -10.22 -1.73 -8.23
C ALA A 257 -9.49 -1.57 -9.58
N ALA A 258 -9.05 -2.66 -10.19
CA ALA A 258 -8.39 -2.62 -11.49
C ALA A 258 -9.32 -2.01 -12.57
N PRO A 259 -8.77 -1.22 -13.53
CA PRO A 259 -9.53 -0.71 -14.64
C PRO A 259 -10.11 -1.86 -15.47
N ALA A 260 -11.30 -1.68 -16.02
CA ALA A 260 -11.83 -2.61 -17.02
C ALA A 260 -10.87 -2.63 -18.21
N LYS A 261 -10.47 -3.83 -18.63
CA LYS A 261 -9.67 -3.95 -19.86
C LYS A 261 -10.59 -3.73 -21.05
N PRO A 262 -10.16 -2.98 -22.05
CA PRO A 262 -10.89 -2.98 -23.31
C PRO A 262 -10.90 -4.40 -23.89
N ASP A 263 -12.09 -4.81 -24.33
CA ASP A 263 -12.31 -6.06 -25.06
C ASP A 263 -11.49 -6.10 -26.37
#